data_2932e14d19d5edd403f92fdbe29c1fc4
#
_entry.id   2932e14d19d5edd403f92fdbe29c1fc4
#
_cell.length_a   1.000
_cell.length_b   1.000
_cell.length_c   1.000
_cell.angle_alpha   90.00
_cell.angle_beta   90.00
_cell.angle_gamma   90.00
#
_symmetry.space_group_name_H-M   'P 1'
#
loop_
_entity.id
_entity.type
_entity.pdbx_description
1 polymer ?
#
loop_
_entity_poly.entity_id
_entity_poly.type
_entity_poly.pdbx_seq_one_letter_code
_entity_poly.pdbx_strand_id
1 'polypeptide(L)'
;KKDGTVWTVGYNQYGQLGDGSSINKNKPVQVGGGSSNAMKLRNGAVLENDGVTVAKDRNGKDLIYNKKDELLTNLYIEEDQKFRIDSDIQVEKSFSLLKANAKVNPKDLTYTVFDERFATVEKDSNGNGIVIPKSGIYGVAIILVKDSNSGYGSILRLGIRPKNSVAMPMVSAGSAHVVALKANGTVWTWGYNGYGQLGDGKNRNTNIPVQVLTGAQDSNSGYLENIIQVAAGAYHNLALAKDGTVWAWGYGSNGGLGNRTTANSSLPVK
;
A
#
# COMPACT_ATOMS: atom_id res chain seq x y z
N LYS A 1 -3.89 8.95 -7.61
CA LYS A 1 -4.25 8.52 -8.99
C LYS A 1 -3.74 7.10 -9.26
N LYS A 2 -4.17 6.47 -10.35
CA LYS A 2 -3.71 5.12 -10.73
C LYS A 2 -2.19 5.02 -10.98
N ASP A 3 -1.54 6.15 -11.25
CA ASP A 3 -0.09 6.27 -11.45
C ASP A 3 0.70 6.42 -10.13
N GLY A 4 0.04 6.23 -8.97
CA GLY A 4 0.63 6.39 -7.64
C GLY A 4 0.89 7.84 -7.22
N THR A 5 0.53 8.83 -8.02
CA THR A 5 0.69 10.23 -7.65
C THR A 5 -0.37 10.65 -6.63
N VAL A 6 0.05 11.37 -5.60
CA VAL A 6 -0.82 11.97 -4.60
C VAL A 6 -1.09 13.42 -4.99
N TRP A 7 -2.36 13.81 -4.94
CA TRP A 7 -2.80 15.16 -5.25
C TRP A 7 -3.64 15.69 -4.10
N THR A 8 -3.40 16.92 -3.73
CA THR A 8 -4.05 17.60 -2.61
C THR A 8 -4.63 18.93 -3.05
N VAL A 9 -5.66 19.40 -2.37
CA VAL A 9 -6.31 20.67 -2.65
C VAL A 9 -6.88 21.24 -1.34
N GLY A 10 -6.94 22.54 -1.22
CA GLY A 10 -7.59 23.22 -0.11
C GLY A 10 -6.67 24.16 0.66
N TYR A 11 -6.87 24.20 1.97
CA TYR A 11 -6.13 25.05 2.91
C TYR A 11 -4.69 24.60 3.05
N ASN A 12 -3.73 25.54 3.03
CA ASN A 12 -2.29 25.22 3.00
C ASN A 12 -1.40 26.16 3.84
N GLN A 13 -1.96 26.88 4.77
CA GLN A 13 -1.17 27.83 5.58
C GLN A 13 -0.02 27.18 6.38
N TYR A 14 -0.09 25.88 6.62
CA TYR A 14 0.92 25.09 7.32
C TYR A 14 1.70 24.15 6.40
N GLY A 15 1.59 24.29 5.06
CA GLY A 15 2.26 23.42 4.10
C GLY A 15 1.64 22.02 3.96
N GLN A 16 0.41 21.81 4.45
CA GLN A 16 -0.25 20.49 4.47
C GLN A 16 -0.59 19.91 3.10
N LEU A 17 -0.52 20.69 2.05
CA LEU A 17 -0.68 20.18 0.67
C LEU A 17 0.58 19.49 0.14
N GLY A 18 1.75 19.70 0.79
CA GLY A 18 2.98 19.03 0.40
C GLY A 18 3.50 19.41 -1.00
N ASP A 19 3.09 20.54 -1.54
CA ASP A 19 3.49 21.07 -2.85
C ASP A 19 4.71 22.01 -2.80
N GLY A 20 5.34 22.13 -1.63
CA GLY A 20 6.46 23.03 -1.38
C GLY A 20 6.05 24.49 -1.16
N SER A 21 4.75 24.78 -1.03
CA SER A 21 4.21 26.11 -0.76
C SER A 21 3.39 26.13 0.54
N SER A 22 3.06 27.33 1.03
CA SER A 22 2.08 27.55 2.09
C SER A 22 0.86 28.34 1.61
N ILE A 23 0.56 28.27 0.32
CA ILE A 23 -0.55 29.00 -0.31
C ILE A 23 -1.72 28.03 -0.52
N ASN A 24 -2.94 28.46 -0.10
CA ASN A 24 -4.16 27.70 -0.33
C ASN A 24 -4.39 27.46 -1.85
N LYS A 25 -4.85 26.28 -2.20
CA LYS A 25 -5.12 25.91 -3.61
C LYS A 25 -6.60 25.55 -3.81
N ASN A 26 -7.20 26.12 -4.83
CA ASN A 26 -8.56 25.80 -5.29
C ASN A 26 -8.59 24.77 -6.43
N LYS A 27 -7.41 24.31 -6.87
CA LYS A 27 -7.22 23.22 -7.83
C LYS A 27 -6.28 22.19 -7.24
N PRO A 28 -6.45 20.89 -7.54
CA PRO A 28 -5.51 19.86 -7.07
C PRO A 28 -4.07 20.16 -7.48
N VAL A 29 -3.14 20.06 -6.53
CA VAL A 29 -1.69 20.15 -6.73
C VAL A 29 -1.05 18.83 -6.34
N GLN A 30 0.00 18.45 -7.04
CA GLN A 30 0.71 17.21 -6.76
C GLN A 30 1.61 17.36 -5.53
N VAL A 31 1.54 16.40 -4.61
CA VAL A 31 2.44 16.33 -3.45
C VAL A 31 3.85 16.07 -3.94
N GLY A 32 4.82 16.87 -3.45
CA GLY A 32 6.20 16.74 -3.90
C GLY A 32 6.46 17.22 -5.34
N GLY A 33 5.56 18.03 -5.91
CA GLY A 33 5.61 18.55 -7.29
C GLY A 33 6.75 19.52 -7.61
N GLY A 34 7.86 19.44 -6.88
CA GLY A 34 9.11 20.06 -7.27
C GLY A 34 9.71 19.31 -8.46
N SER A 35 10.11 20.03 -9.48
CA SER A 35 10.89 19.68 -10.68
C SER A 35 11.36 18.21 -10.74
N SER A 36 10.65 17.38 -11.48
CA SER A 36 10.88 15.96 -11.54
C SER A 36 11.91 15.59 -12.59
N ASN A 37 13.18 15.60 -12.23
CA ASN A 37 14.17 14.73 -12.83
C ASN A 37 14.12 13.35 -12.13
N ALA A 38 12.97 12.71 -12.15
CA ALA A 38 12.78 11.44 -11.47
C ALA A 38 13.04 10.27 -12.42
N MET A 39 13.86 9.34 -11.99
CA MET A 39 13.98 8.03 -12.59
C MET A 39 12.69 7.24 -12.30
N LYS A 40 12.11 6.59 -13.31
CA LYS A 40 10.92 5.76 -13.14
C LYS A 40 11.28 4.29 -13.23
N LEU A 41 11.02 3.54 -12.17
CA LEU A 41 11.12 2.09 -12.18
C LEU A 41 9.84 1.53 -12.81
N ARG A 42 9.96 0.81 -13.93
CA ARG A 42 8.80 0.30 -14.68
C ARG A 42 8.70 -1.21 -14.68
N ASN A 43 9.81 -1.92 -14.48
CA ASN A 43 9.89 -3.36 -14.63
C ASN A 43 10.49 -4.02 -13.40
N GLY A 44 9.98 -5.18 -13.09
CA GLY A 44 10.47 -6.04 -12.03
C GLY A 44 9.79 -7.40 -12.06
N ALA A 45 10.30 -8.33 -11.33
CA ALA A 45 9.71 -9.65 -11.17
C ALA A 45 9.80 -10.12 -9.72
N VAL A 46 8.76 -10.81 -9.26
CA VAL A 46 8.84 -11.58 -8.00
C VAL A 46 9.52 -12.90 -8.33
N LEU A 47 10.52 -13.27 -7.54
CA LEU A 47 11.28 -14.50 -7.69
C LEU A 47 11.00 -15.42 -6.52
N GLU A 48 11.08 -16.72 -6.77
CA GLU A 48 11.12 -17.72 -5.72
C GLU A 48 12.39 -17.57 -4.86
N ASN A 49 12.49 -18.35 -3.79
CA ASN A 49 13.62 -18.27 -2.85
C ASN A 49 14.98 -18.55 -3.49
N ASP A 50 15.03 -19.27 -4.62
CA ASP A 50 16.26 -19.51 -5.40
C ASP A 50 16.84 -18.22 -6.01
N GLY A 51 16.03 -17.15 -6.11
CA GLY A 51 16.42 -15.86 -6.67
C GLY A 51 16.55 -15.86 -8.20
N VAL A 52 16.10 -16.90 -8.88
CA VAL A 52 16.18 -17.09 -10.34
C VAL A 52 14.82 -17.37 -10.95
N THR A 53 14.08 -18.30 -10.39
CA THR A 53 12.76 -18.71 -10.88
C THR A 53 11.72 -17.63 -10.63
N VAL A 54 10.96 -17.24 -11.66
CA VAL A 54 9.87 -16.28 -11.51
C VAL A 54 8.71 -16.94 -10.78
N ALA A 55 8.28 -16.32 -9.69
CA ALA A 55 7.13 -16.78 -8.92
C ALA A 55 5.83 -16.64 -9.72
N LYS A 56 4.85 -17.50 -9.45
CA LYS A 56 3.56 -17.51 -10.12
C LYS A 56 2.42 -17.11 -9.17
N ASP A 57 1.39 -16.49 -9.73
CA ASP A 57 0.14 -16.25 -9.02
C ASP A 57 -0.66 -17.56 -8.85
N ARG A 58 -1.80 -17.49 -8.16
CA ARG A 58 -2.69 -18.64 -7.91
C ARG A 58 -3.25 -19.27 -9.19
N ASN A 59 -3.19 -18.57 -10.32
CA ASN A 59 -3.65 -19.02 -11.63
C ASN A 59 -2.49 -19.54 -12.50
N GLY A 60 -1.28 -19.65 -11.95
CA GLY A 60 -0.09 -20.10 -12.65
C GLY A 60 0.56 -19.05 -13.55
N LYS A 61 0.14 -17.78 -13.50
CA LYS A 61 0.70 -16.69 -14.28
C LYS A 61 1.94 -16.12 -13.59
N ASP A 62 3.00 -15.87 -14.36
CA ASP A 62 4.24 -15.27 -13.88
C ASP A 62 4.00 -13.88 -13.29
N LEU A 63 4.56 -13.64 -12.11
CA LEU A 63 4.51 -12.35 -11.41
C LEU A 63 5.59 -11.41 -11.96
N ILE A 64 5.43 -11.01 -13.23
CA ILE A 64 6.29 -10.05 -13.91
C ILE A 64 5.55 -8.71 -13.99
N TYR A 65 6.22 -7.65 -13.56
CA TYR A 65 5.74 -6.28 -13.66
C TYR A 65 6.44 -5.61 -14.84
N ASN A 66 5.75 -5.53 -15.96
CA ASN A 66 6.21 -4.86 -17.18
C ASN A 66 5.08 -3.96 -17.67
N LYS A 67 5.02 -2.74 -17.11
CA LYS A 67 3.99 -1.78 -17.48
C LYS A 67 4.63 -0.51 -18.00
N LYS A 68 4.45 -0.25 -19.27
CA LYS A 68 5.02 0.91 -19.98
C LYS A 68 4.61 2.26 -19.35
N ASP A 69 3.48 2.30 -18.62
CA ASP A 69 2.86 3.54 -18.17
C ASP A 69 2.52 3.59 -16.67
N GLU A 70 2.84 2.56 -15.89
CA GLU A 70 2.57 2.52 -14.45
C GLU A 70 3.86 2.45 -13.64
N LEU A 71 3.96 3.29 -12.60
CA LEU A 71 5.00 3.17 -11.58
C LEU A 71 4.81 1.87 -10.81
N LEU A 72 5.92 1.26 -10.37
CA LEU A 72 5.87 0.12 -9.44
C LEU A 72 5.41 0.62 -8.06
N THR A 73 4.09 0.69 -7.87
CA THR A 73 3.47 1.09 -6.61
C THR A 73 2.66 -0.06 -6.02
N ASN A 74 2.65 -0.16 -4.69
CA ASN A 74 1.91 -1.19 -3.95
C ASN A 74 2.30 -2.63 -4.31
N LEU A 75 3.58 -2.87 -4.52
CA LEU A 75 4.12 -4.21 -4.70
C LEU A 75 4.27 -4.90 -3.35
N TYR A 76 3.91 -6.18 -3.32
CA TYR A 76 4.10 -7.04 -2.16
C TYR A 76 4.78 -8.34 -2.58
N ILE A 77 5.72 -8.79 -1.75
CA ILE A 77 6.29 -10.13 -1.83
C ILE A 77 6.12 -10.85 -0.50
N GLU A 78 6.14 -12.16 -0.52
CA GLU A 78 6.19 -12.99 0.67
C GLU A 78 7.64 -13.07 1.19
N GLU A 79 7.81 -13.33 2.48
CA GLU A 79 9.13 -13.31 3.14
C GLU A 79 10.14 -14.32 2.56
N ASP A 80 9.65 -15.35 1.86
CA ASP A 80 10.47 -16.36 1.17
C ASP A 80 10.62 -16.08 -0.33
N GLN A 81 10.13 -14.96 -0.83
CA GLN A 81 10.29 -14.50 -2.21
C GLN A 81 11.32 -13.40 -2.29
N LYS A 82 11.89 -13.18 -3.48
CA LYS A 82 12.79 -12.07 -3.78
C LYS A 82 12.17 -11.19 -4.85
N PHE A 83 12.63 -9.95 -4.95
CA PHE A 83 12.15 -9.03 -5.99
C PHE A 83 13.31 -8.54 -6.83
N ARG A 84 13.29 -8.80 -8.15
CA ARG A 84 14.26 -8.26 -9.10
C ARG A 84 13.79 -6.92 -9.63
N ILE A 85 14.64 -5.93 -9.53
CA ILE A 85 14.48 -4.62 -10.14
C ILE A 85 15.11 -4.70 -11.53
N ASP A 86 14.31 -4.82 -12.58
CA ASP A 86 14.80 -4.91 -13.94
C ASP A 86 15.27 -3.54 -14.46
N SER A 87 16.27 -3.57 -15.30
CA SER A 87 17.04 -2.42 -15.76
C SER A 87 16.40 -1.57 -16.85
N ASP A 88 15.17 -1.81 -17.21
CA ASP A 88 14.45 -0.95 -18.17
C ASP A 88 13.99 0.35 -17.49
N ILE A 89 14.99 1.09 -16.97
CA ILE A 89 14.81 2.33 -16.25
C ILE A 89 14.95 3.46 -17.26
N GLN A 90 13.87 4.22 -17.46
CA GLN A 90 13.88 5.42 -18.28
C GLN A 90 14.08 6.65 -17.41
N VAL A 91 15.07 7.46 -17.74
CA VAL A 91 15.28 8.77 -17.14
C VAL A 91 14.48 9.80 -17.95
N GLU A 92 13.45 10.39 -17.35
CA GLU A 92 12.76 11.54 -17.95
C GLU A 92 13.51 12.82 -17.58
N LYS A 93 14.12 13.48 -18.57
CA LYS A 93 14.60 14.85 -18.41
C LYS A 93 13.42 15.82 -18.58
N SER A 94 13.00 16.48 -17.50
CA SER A 94 12.11 17.64 -17.63
C SER A 94 12.93 18.87 -18.02
N PHE A 95 12.39 19.70 -18.93
CA PHE A 95 12.91 20.97 -19.45
C PHE A 95 13.77 20.97 -20.73
N SER A 96 13.63 20.04 -21.62
CA SER A 96 13.89 20.40 -23.02
C SER A 96 12.98 19.60 -23.95
N LEU A 97 12.59 20.19 -25.06
CA LEU A 97 11.72 19.65 -26.11
C LEU A 97 12.24 18.33 -26.77
N LEU A 98 13.29 17.73 -26.22
CA LEU A 98 13.85 16.45 -26.61
C LEU A 98 13.64 15.47 -25.47
N LYS A 99 12.64 14.61 -25.61
CA LYS A 99 12.50 13.37 -24.82
C LYS A 99 13.67 12.44 -25.15
N ALA A 100 14.81 12.63 -24.52
CA ALA A 100 15.88 11.66 -24.58
C ALA A 100 15.57 10.56 -23.54
N ASN A 101 14.99 9.46 -23.99
CA ASN A 101 14.95 8.21 -23.24
C ASN A 101 16.37 7.65 -23.19
N ALA A 102 17.15 8.04 -22.19
CA ALA A 102 18.45 7.44 -21.96
C ALA A 102 18.22 6.08 -21.28
N LYS A 103 18.64 5.00 -21.93
CA LYS A 103 18.76 3.69 -21.29
C LYS A 103 19.82 3.78 -20.20
N VAL A 104 19.47 3.40 -18.97
CA VAL A 104 20.43 3.30 -17.87
C VAL A 104 21.06 1.92 -17.91
N ASN A 105 22.39 1.85 -17.81
CA ASN A 105 23.07 0.56 -17.69
C ASN A 105 22.85 0.03 -16.25
N PRO A 106 22.34 -1.20 -16.07
CA PRO A 106 22.10 -1.78 -14.75
C PRO A 106 23.33 -1.80 -13.85
N LYS A 107 24.51 -1.97 -14.45
CA LYS A 107 25.78 -1.99 -13.72
C LYS A 107 26.09 -0.67 -13.02
N ASP A 108 25.58 0.44 -13.54
CA ASP A 108 25.78 1.79 -13.01
C ASP A 108 24.75 2.15 -11.93
N LEU A 109 23.75 1.30 -11.69
CA LEU A 109 22.78 1.49 -10.62
C LEU A 109 23.38 1.17 -9.26
N THR A 110 23.04 2.00 -8.28
CA THR A 110 23.28 1.76 -6.86
C THR A 110 21.96 1.60 -6.14
N TYR A 111 21.95 0.79 -5.10
CA TYR A 111 20.77 0.47 -4.31
C TYR A 111 21.06 0.78 -2.85
N THR A 112 20.21 1.60 -2.21
CA THR A 112 20.30 1.92 -0.79
C THR A 112 18.99 1.56 -0.13
N VAL A 113 19.03 0.64 0.83
CA VAL A 113 17.88 0.32 1.68
C VAL A 113 17.88 1.28 2.86
N PHE A 114 16.77 2.02 3.07
CA PHE A 114 16.69 2.99 4.17
C PHE A 114 16.63 2.33 5.56
N ASP A 115 16.08 1.12 5.62
CA ASP A 115 16.02 0.33 6.85
C ASP A 115 16.35 -1.14 6.54
N GLU A 116 17.60 -1.50 6.79
CA GLU A 116 18.14 -2.84 6.52
C GLU A 116 17.53 -3.94 7.39
N ARG A 117 16.71 -3.59 8.39
CA ARG A 117 15.94 -4.59 9.13
C ARG A 117 14.92 -5.31 8.25
N PHE A 118 14.39 -4.65 7.22
CA PHE A 118 13.36 -5.22 6.34
C PHE A 118 13.93 -6.06 5.21
N ALA A 119 14.99 -5.59 4.57
CA ALA A 119 15.57 -6.25 3.40
C ALA A 119 17.03 -5.83 3.18
N THR A 120 17.71 -6.61 2.34
CA THR A 120 18.99 -6.23 1.71
C THR A 120 18.81 -6.22 0.19
N VAL A 121 19.75 -5.60 -0.54
CA VAL A 121 19.79 -5.65 -2.00
C VAL A 121 21.15 -6.13 -2.44
N GLU A 122 21.17 -7.16 -3.28
CA GLU A 122 22.36 -7.68 -3.96
C GLU A 122 22.25 -7.41 -5.46
N LYS A 123 23.37 -7.42 -6.20
CA LYS A 123 23.35 -7.33 -7.66
C LYS A 123 23.46 -8.72 -8.28
N ASP A 124 22.66 -8.99 -9.31
CA ASP A 124 22.87 -10.15 -10.15
C ASP A 124 24.05 -9.92 -11.14
N SER A 125 24.38 -10.92 -11.96
CA SER A 125 25.47 -10.87 -12.95
C SER A 125 25.26 -9.78 -14.02
N ASN A 126 24.03 -9.34 -14.22
CA ASN A 126 23.66 -8.29 -15.18
C ASN A 126 23.65 -6.90 -14.54
N GLY A 127 23.80 -6.81 -13.20
CA GLY A 127 23.74 -5.57 -12.44
C GLY A 127 22.35 -5.20 -11.93
N ASN A 128 21.33 -6.04 -12.14
CA ASN A 128 20.00 -5.81 -11.60
C ASN A 128 19.99 -5.99 -10.09
N GLY A 129 19.20 -5.19 -9.38
CA GLY A 129 19.04 -5.31 -7.93
C GLY A 129 18.11 -6.46 -7.58
N ILE A 130 18.55 -7.36 -6.71
CA ILE A 130 17.75 -8.42 -6.12
C ILE A 130 17.45 -8.03 -4.67
N VAL A 131 16.22 -7.67 -4.38
CA VAL A 131 15.76 -7.36 -3.02
C VAL A 131 15.49 -8.67 -2.29
N ILE A 132 16.14 -8.85 -1.14
CA ILE A 132 16.08 -10.06 -0.32
C ILE A 132 15.45 -9.68 1.03
N PRO A 133 14.23 -10.13 1.34
CA PRO A 133 13.59 -9.90 2.64
C PRO A 133 14.38 -10.49 3.80
N LYS A 134 14.28 -9.87 4.97
CA LYS A 134 14.71 -10.46 6.23
C LYS A 134 13.60 -11.31 6.81
N SER A 135 13.88 -12.56 7.13
CA SER A 135 12.90 -13.50 7.67
C SER A 135 12.30 -13.00 8.99
N GLY A 136 10.98 -13.13 9.13
CA GLY A 136 10.23 -12.73 10.32
C GLY A 136 10.04 -11.21 10.48
N ILE A 137 10.48 -10.39 9.52
CA ILE A 137 10.32 -8.94 9.55
C ILE A 137 9.36 -8.50 8.44
N TYR A 138 8.22 -7.95 8.83
CA TYR A 138 7.14 -7.57 7.93
C TYR A 138 6.93 -6.06 7.94
N GLY A 139 6.62 -5.49 6.78
CA GLY A 139 6.44 -4.06 6.64
C GLY A 139 6.78 -3.60 5.23
N VAL A 140 7.16 -2.33 5.09
CA VAL A 140 7.51 -1.74 3.79
C VAL A 140 9.01 -1.45 3.75
N ALA A 141 9.73 -2.19 2.91
CA ALA A 141 11.11 -1.85 2.57
C ALA A 141 11.09 -0.66 1.59
N ILE A 142 11.89 0.36 1.89
CA ILE A 142 12.08 1.54 1.04
C ILE A 142 13.48 1.47 0.48
N ILE A 143 13.59 1.37 -0.84
CA ILE A 143 14.86 1.23 -1.56
C ILE A 143 15.05 2.43 -2.49
N LEU A 144 16.12 3.18 -2.31
CA LEU A 144 16.57 4.16 -3.29
C LEU A 144 17.39 3.45 -4.38
N VAL A 145 16.94 3.56 -5.60
CA VAL A 145 17.67 3.13 -6.79
C VAL A 145 18.22 4.37 -7.47
N LYS A 146 19.53 4.47 -7.64
CA LYS A 146 20.21 5.66 -8.19
C LYS A 146 21.17 5.26 -9.31
N ASP A 147 21.11 5.99 -10.42
CA ASP A 147 22.10 5.90 -11.47
C ASP A 147 23.34 6.73 -11.10
N SER A 148 24.50 6.09 -11.04
CA SER A 148 25.78 6.71 -10.65
C SER A 148 26.25 7.76 -11.66
N ASN A 149 25.90 7.63 -12.94
CA ASN A 149 26.35 8.51 -14.00
C ASN A 149 25.54 9.81 -14.06
N SER A 150 24.21 9.70 -14.02
CA SER A 150 23.33 10.88 -14.08
C SER A 150 23.00 11.48 -12.72
N GLY A 151 23.19 10.70 -11.64
CA GLY A 151 22.78 11.07 -10.30
C GLY A 151 21.28 11.00 -10.05
N TYR A 152 20.48 10.61 -11.04
CA TYR A 152 19.03 10.48 -10.89
C TYR A 152 18.67 9.24 -10.09
N GLY A 153 17.56 9.32 -9.34
CA GLY A 153 17.10 8.23 -8.49
C GLY A 153 15.60 8.05 -8.51
N SER A 154 15.18 6.87 -8.07
CA SER A 154 13.78 6.51 -7.83
C SER A 154 13.65 5.76 -6.52
N ILE A 155 12.51 5.86 -5.88
CA ILE A 155 12.20 5.13 -4.65
C ILE A 155 11.25 3.99 -4.99
N LEU A 156 11.70 2.77 -4.71
CA LEU A 156 10.87 1.58 -4.67
C LEU A 156 10.33 1.39 -3.26
N ARG A 157 9.01 1.18 -3.14
CA ARG A 157 8.34 0.76 -1.91
C ARG A 157 7.85 -0.66 -2.11
N LEU A 158 8.44 -1.60 -1.36
CA LEU A 158 8.14 -3.02 -1.47
C LEU A 158 7.59 -3.53 -0.13
N GLY A 159 6.34 -3.95 -0.12
CA GLY A 159 5.73 -4.60 1.03
C GLY A 159 6.25 -6.03 1.20
N ILE A 160 6.66 -6.38 2.41
CA ILE A 160 7.07 -7.72 2.80
C ILE A 160 6.03 -8.26 3.76
N ARG A 161 5.44 -9.40 3.44
CA ARG A 161 4.35 -10.02 4.21
C ARG A 161 4.69 -11.46 4.58
N PRO A 162 4.06 -12.04 5.63
CA PRO A 162 4.21 -13.45 5.95
C PRO A 162 3.82 -14.34 4.77
N LYS A 163 4.46 -15.49 4.66
CA LYS A 163 4.12 -16.51 3.66
C LYS A 163 2.64 -16.89 3.75
N ASN A 164 2.01 -17.07 2.60
CA ASN A 164 0.57 -17.39 2.48
C ASN A 164 -0.38 -16.34 3.11
N SER A 165 0.08 -15.11 3.30
CA SER A 165 -0.77 -14.05 3.86
C SER A 165 -1.75 -13.51 2.82
N VAL A 166 -2.92 -13.05 3.31
CA VAL A 166 -3.93 -12.35 2.52
C VAL A 166 -3.61 -10.86 2.45
N ALA A 167 -3.08 -10.30 3.54
CA ALA A 167 -2.87 -8.88 3.71
C ALA A 167 -1.58 -8.56 4.47
N MET A 168 -1.15 -7.30 4.39
CA MET A 168 -0.19 -6.75 5.35
C MET A 168 -0.91 -6.50 6.68
N PRO A 169 -0.38 -7.00 7.81
CA PRO A 169 -0.90 -6.65 9.13
C PRO A 169 -0.86 -5.14 9.32
N MET A 170 -1.96 -4.57 9.80
CA MET A 170 -2.03 -3.14 10.08
C MET A 170 -2.99 -2.85 11.23
N VAL A 171 -2.84 -1.67 11.82
CA VAL A 171 -3.71 -1.15 12.86
C VAL A 171 -4.09 0.28 12.54
N SER A 172 -5.33 0.65 12.83
CA SER A 172 -5.84 2.01 12.73
C SER A 172 -6.66 2.35 13.97
N ALA A 173 -6.48 3.57 14.49
CA ALA A 173 -7.17 4.03 15.68
C ALA A 173 -8.21 5.10 15.33
N GLY A 174 -9.44 4.94 15.84
CA GLY A 174 -10.44 5.97 15.89
C GLY A 174 -10.31 6.84 17.15
N SER A 175 -11.33 7.63 17.48
CA SER A 175 -11.29 8.48 18.68
C SER A 175 -11.22 7.69 19.99
N ALA A 176 -11.87 6.53 20.07
CA ALA A 176 -11.93 5.72 21.27
C ALA A 176 -12.05 4.21 20.99
N HIS A 177 -11.68 3.77 19.79
CA HIS A 177 -11.65 2.36 19.40
C HIS A 177 -10.47 2.11 18.47
N VAL A 178 -10.12 0.85 18.29
CA VAL A 178 -9.05 0.41 17.41
C VAL A 178 -9.57 -0.69 16.50
N VAL A 179 -9.13 -0.68 15.24
CA VAL A 179 -9.29 -1.76 14.29
C VAL A 179 -7.93 -2.30 13.87
N ALA A 180 -7.79 -3.62 13.86
CA ALA A 180 -6.58 -4.33 13.46
C ALA A 180 -6.90 -5.35 12.37
N LEU A 181 -6.06 -5.38 11.34
CA LEU A 181 -6.07 -6.37 10.27
C LEU A 181 -4.93 -7.35 10.50
N LYS A 182 -5.23 -8.64 10.56
CA LYS A 182 -4.22 -9.69 10.63
C LYS A 182 -3.78 -10.12 9.21
N ALA A 183 -2.59 -10.73 9.12
CA ALA A 183 -2.03 -11.23 7.87
C ALA A 183 -2.95 -12.23 7.12
N ASN A 184 -3.77 -12.97 7.85
CA ASN A 184 -4.75 -13.90 7.27
C ASN A 184 -6.02 -13.22 6.73
N GLY A 185 -6.10 -11.88 6.75
CA GLY A 185 -7.23 -11.12 6.24
C GLY A 185 -8.42 -11.02 7.20
N THR A 186 -8.27 -11.41 8.47
CA THR A 186 -9.31 -11.24 9.50
C THR A 186 -9.18 -9.89 10.20
N VAL A 187 -10.32 -9.31 10.58
CA VAL A 187 -10.41 -7.98 11.21
C VAL A 187 -10.82 -8.10 12.66
N TRP A 188 -10.14 -7.38 13.54
CA TRP A 188 -10.33 -7.36 14.98
C TRP A 188 -10.48 -5.94 15.48
N THR A 189 -11.37 -5.74 16.48
CA THR A 189 -11.69 -4.43 17.04
C THR A 189 -11.80 -4.48 18.55
N TRP A 190 -11.53 -3.36 19.22
CA TRP A 190 -11.74 -3.18 20.67
C TRP A 190 -11.88 -1.70 21.02
N GLY A 191 -12.36 -1.42 22.21
CA GLY A 191 -12.58 -0.08 22.74
C GLY A 191 -14.07 0.29 22.85
N TYR A 192 -14.38 1.53 22.55
CA TYR A 192 -15.74 2.08 22.60
C TYR A 192 -16.62 1.50 21.49
N ASN A 193 -17.90 1.19 21.82
CA ASN A 193 -18.86 0.55 20.92
C ASN A 193 -20.28 1.16 20.96
N GLY A 194 -20.43 2.37 21.44
CA GLY A 194 -21.75 3.01 21.55
C GLY A 194 -22.51 3.18 20.24
N TYR A 195 -21.80 3.14 19.10
CA TYR A 195 -22.38 3.25 17.74
C TYR A 195 -22.24 1.96 16.93
N GLY A 196 -21.80 0.85 17.54
CA GLY A 196 -21.59 -0.41 16.85
C GLY A 196 -20.24 -0.50 16.11
N GLN A 197 -19.28 0.37 16.40
CA GLN A 197 -18.00 0.42 15.69
C GLN A 197 -17.09 -0.80 15.92
N LEU A 198 -17.43 -1.72 16.84
CA LEU A 198 -16.69 -2.97 16.95
C LEU A 198 -17.16 -4.05 15.95
N GLY A 199 -18.31 -3.85 15.27
CA GLY A 199 -18.75 -4.77 14.22
C GLY A 199 -19.08 -6.19 14.71
N ASP A 200 -19.36 -6.35 16.01
CA ASP A 200 -19.64 -7.63 16.68
C ASP A 200 -21.15 -7.88 16.89
N GLY A 201 -22.00 -7.07 16.23
CA GLY A 201 -23.45 -7.13 16.36
C GLY A 201 -23.98 -6.52 17.68
N LYS A 202 -23.14 -5.92 18.50
CA LYS A 202 -23.47 -5.36 19.80
C LYS A 202 -23.12 -3.88 19.85
N ASN A 203 -23.57 -3.21 20.94
CA ASN A 203 -23.24 -1.82 21.25
C ASN A 203 -22.61 -1.70 22.65
N ARG A 204 -21.82 -2.70 23.04
CA ARG A 204 -21.15 -2.75 24.34
C ARG A 204 -19.63 -2.64 24.17
N ASN A 205 -19.00 -1.73 24.91
CA ASN A 205 -17.56 -1.56 24.94
C ASN A 205 -16.84 -2.84 25.38
N THR A 206 -15.65 -3.08 24.85
CA THR A 206 -14.77 -4.16 25.30
C THR A 206 -13.30 -3.74 25.29
N ASN A 207 -12.55 -4.16 26.28
CA ASN A 207 -11.10 -4.03 26.37
C ASN A 207 -10.36 -5.29 25.87
N ILE A 208 -11.10 -6.27 25.37
CA ILE A 208 -10.57 -7.48 24.75
C ILE A 208 -10.88 -7.42 23.26
N PRO A 209 -9.91 -7.68 22.36
CA PRO A 209 -10.17 -7.70 20.91
C PRO A 209 -11.28 -8.71 20.56
N VAL A 210 -12.25 -8.26 19.79
CA VAL A 210 -13.33 -9.08 19.21
C VAL A 210 -13.17 -9.13 17.70
N GLN A 211 -13.48 -10.27 17.11
CA GLN A 211 -13.44 -10.41 15.65
C GLN A 211 -14.70 -9.82 15.03
N VAL A 212 -14.53 -9.03 13.96
CA VAL A 212 -15.63 -8.42 13.22
C VAL A 212 -16.42 -9.50 12.51
N LEU A 213 -17.76 -9.46 12.66
CA LEU A 213 -18.67 -10.39 12.01
C LEU A 213 -18.84 -10.08 10.52
N THR A 214 -19.35 -11.03 9.75
CA THR A 214 -19.83 -10.78 8.38
C THR A 214 -20.96 -9.78 8.39
N GLY A 215 -21.15 -9.08 7.27
CA GLY A 215 -22.20 -8.07 7.14
C GLY A 215 -23.61 -8.65 7.23
N ALA A 216 -24.54 -7.81 7.61
CA ALA A 216 -25.97 -8.14 7.69
C ALA A 216 -26.57 -8.62 6.35
N GLN A 217 -25.87 -8.41 5.23
CA GLN A 217 -26.29 -8.78 3.87
C GLN A 217 -25.69 -10.11 3.40
N ASP A 218 -24.79 -10.72 4.17
CA ASP A 218 -24.23 -12.02 3.85
C ASP A 218 -25.04 -13.12 4.55
N SER A 219 -25.51 -14.08 3.76
CA SER A 219 -26.26 -15.25 4.24
C SER A 219 -25.43 -16.23 5.09
N ASN A 220 -24.13 -16.02 5.18
CA ASN A 220 -23.21 -16.80 6.02
C ASN A 220 -22.98 -16.11 7.36
N SER A 221 -23.46 -16.70 8.43
CA SER A 221 -23.07 -16.34 9.79
C SER A 221 -21.60 -16.69 10.01
N GLY A 222 -20.73 -15.69 10.03
CA GLY A 222 -19.29 -15.91 10.19
C GLY A 222 -18.56 -14.61 10.52
N TYR A 223 -17.28 -14.61 10.24
CA TYR A 223 -16.44 -13.44 10.46
C TYR A 223 -16.05 -12.78 9.14
N LEU A 224 -15.80 -11.47 9.16
CA LEU A 224 -15.33 -10.71 8.02
C LEU A 224 -13.90 -11.16 7.66
N GLU A 225 -13.75 -11.67 6.46
CA GLU A 225 -12.51 -12.28 5.97
C GLU A 225 -12.09 -11.71 4.59
N ASN A 226 -10.91 -12.11 4.12
CA ASN A 226 -10.34 -11.67 2.85
C ASN A 226 -10.16 -10.14 2.75
N ILE A 227 -9.99 -9.49 3.88
CA ILE A 227 -9.73 -8.06 3.95
C ILE A 227 -8.25 -7.79 3.71
N ILE A 228 -7.97 -6.77 2.89
CA ILE A 228 -6.60 -6.36 2.52
C ILE A 228 -6.21 -5.00 3.08
N GLN A 229 -7.20 -4.20 3.53
CA GLN A 229 -6.94 -2.90 4.14
C GLN A 229 -8.07 -2.53 5.09
N VAL A 230 -7.74 -1.83 6.18
CA VAL A 230 -8.70 -1.23 7.12
C VAL A 230 -8.35 0.22 7.40
N ALA A 231 -9.35 1.02 7.75
CA ALA A 231 -9.20 2.39 8.21
C ALA A 231 -10.23 2.69 9.29
N ALA A 232 -9.85 3.39 10.36
CA ALA A 232 -10.76 3.90 11.36
C ALA A 232 -10.99 5.39 11.12
N GLY A 233 -12.25 5.80 11.06
CA GLY A 233 -12.69 7.17 11.29
C GLY A 233 -12.89 7.42 12.79
N ALA A 234 -13.44 8.58 13.16
CA ALA A 234 -13.68 8.91 14.58
C ALA A 234 -14.52 7.82 15.30
N TYR A 235 -15.62 7.38 14.70
CA TYR A 235 -16.55 6.40 15.29
C TYR A 235 -17.08 5.38 14.27
N HIS A 236 -16.42 5.19 13.15
CA HIS A 236 -16.75 4.19 12.13
C HIS A 236 -15.48 3.56 11.58
N ASN A 237 -15.61 2.46 10.86
CA ASN A 237 -14.51 1.80 10.17
C ASN A 237 -14.86 1.55 8.71
N LEU A 238 -13.83 1.46 7.90
CA LEU A 238 -13.86 0.98 6.53
C LEU A 238 -12.95 -0.22 6.39
N ALA A 239 -13.33 -1.18 5.57
CA ALA A 239 -12.49 -2.31 5.18
C ALA A 239 -12.62 -2.56 3.69
N LEU A 240 -11.48 -2.76 3.02
CA LEU A 240 -11.40 -3.14 1.61
C LEU A 240 -11.13 -4.64 1.52
N ALA A 241 -12.02 -5.35 0.86
CA ALA A 241 -11.84 -6.77 0.58
C ALA A 241 -11.01 -6.98 -0.70
N LYS A 242 -10.42 -8.16 -0.84
CA LYS A 242 -9.56 -8.55 -1.96
C LYS A 242 -10.27 -8.50 -3.33
N ASP A 243 -11.59 -8.68 -3.34
CA ASP A 243 -12.43 -8.59 -4.54
C ASP A 243 -12.82 -7.15 -4.92
N GLY A 244 -12.34 -6.15 -4.16
CA GLY A 244 -12.66 -4.74 -4.35
C GLY A 244 -13.90 -4.25 -3.59
N THR A 245 -14.61 -5.13 -2.87
CA THR A 245 -15.75 -4.74 -2.03
C THR A 245 -15.29 -3.86 -0.87
N VAL A 246 -16.00 -2.75 -0.62
CA VAL A 246 -15.80 -1.89 0.54
C VAL A 246 -16.90 -2.15 1.57
N TRP A 247 -16.48 -2.40 2.80
CA TRP A 247 -17.35 -2.57 3.95
C TRP A 247 -17.22 -1.39 4.90
N ALA A 248 -18.32 -0.97 5.53
CA ALA A 248 -18.36 0.09 6.51
C ALA A 248 -19.21 -0.31 7.71
N TRP A 249 -18.87 0.13 8.94
CA TRP A 249 -19.67 -0.08 10.14
C TRP A 249 -19.35 0.94 11.23
N GLY A 250 -20.25 1.08 12.21
CA GLY A 250 -20.17 2.06 13.29
C GLY A 250 -21.15 3.21 13.08
N TYR A 251 -20.69 4.43 13.34
CA TYR A 251 -21.49 5.66 13.25
C TYR A 251 -21.84 5.99 11.80
N GLY A 252 -23.15 6.04 11.51
CA GLY A 252 -23.70 6.24 10.16
C GLY A 252 -24.29 7.61 9.88
N SER A 253 -24.37 8.52 10.89
CA SER A 253 -24.95 9.84 10.69
C SER A 253 -24.27 10.59 9.53
N ASN A 254 -25.04 11.39 8.83
CA ASN A 254 -24.61 12.10 7.61
C ASN A 254 -24.21 11.18 6.43
N GLY A 255 -24.66 9.92 6.44
CA GLY A 255 -24.37 8.97 5.37
C GLY A 255 -22.95 8.42 5.38
N GLY A 256 -22.22 8.51 6.50
CA GLY A 256 -20.80 8.13 6.61
C GLY A 256 -20.49 6.67 6.32
N LEU A 257 -21.48 5.78 6.30
CA LEU A 257 -21.31 4.37 5.93
C LEU A 257 -21.53 4.08 4.43
N GLY A 258 -22.01 5.05 3.65
CA GLY A 258 -22.19 4.91 2.21
C GLY A 258 -23.30 3.95 1.75
N ASN A 259 -24.11 3.42 2.68
CA ASN A 259 -25.13 2.40 2.44
C ASN A 259 -26.55 2.99 2.18
N ARG A 260 -26.63 4.26 1.77
CA ARG A 260 -27.86 5.01 1.48
C ARG A 260 -28.77 5.26 2.70
N THR A 261 -28.26 5.10 3.90
CA THR A 261 -28.97 5.43 5.15
C THR A 261 -28.10 6.33 6.03
N THR A 262 -28.70 6.90 7.08
CA THR A 262 -28.00 7.66 8.13
C THR A 262 -27.97 6.90 9.45
N ALA A 263 -28.38 5.63 9.44
CA ALA A 263 -28.40 4.79 10.64
C ALA A 263 -27.00 4.25 10.98
N ASN A 264 -26.73 4.12 12.27
CA ASN A 264 -25.55 3.39 12.75
C ASN A 264 -25.68 1.89 12.41
N SER A 265 -24.55 1.22 12.23
CA SER A 265 -24.54 -0.22 12.01
C SER A 265 -23.55 -0.92 12.93
N SER A 266 -24.05 -1.88 13.72
CA SER A 266 -23.21 -2.76 14.53
C SER A 266 -22.64 -3.95 13.76
N LEU A 267 -22.97 -4.07 12.48
CA LEU A 267 -22.42 -5.08 11.55
C LEU A 267 -21.90 -4.36 10.29
N PRO A 268 -20.89 -4.91 9.62
CA PRO A 268 -20.43 -4.39 8.33
C PRO A 268 -21.56 -4.31 7.29
N VAL A 269 -21.61 -3.22 6.54
CA VAL A 269 -22.52 -2.99 5.40
C VAL A 269 -21.70 -2.66 4.16
N LYS A 270 -22.23 -2.99 2.96
CA LYS A 270 -21.57 -2.71 1.66
C LYS A 270 -21.93 -1.33 1.16
#